data_52a0dbb3fd9a61063dd34035804ca203
#
_entry.id   52a0dbb3fd9a61063dd34035804ca203
#
_cell.length_a   1.000
_cell.length_b   1.000
_cell.length_c   1.000
_cell.angle_alpha   90.00
_cell.angle_beta   90.00
_cell.angle_gamma   90.00
#
_symmetry.space_group_name_H-M   'P 1'
#
loop_
_entity.id
_entity.type
_entity.pdbx_description
1 polymer ?
#
loop_
_entity_poly.entity_id
_entity_poly.type
_entity_poly.pdbx_seq_one_letter_code
_entity_poly.pdbx_strand_id
1 'polypeptide(L)'
;MMENLNIQTTTAMFPGLPFLPALEQISRETQKRPELHMDWVQLCPQSFGCVNDGLLVSLKEKYPNTKFQLHSNVRIIHGKEPVHGSSSGKWVDVYLQELIRLTKITGCGIYSIHSGYEDEMSLQDMFSNVRKMNSDCDITIAIEGLYPERNREALVRNWDQYQQLLDADIPYAIDLSHLNIVAKAEGHRFYLVQKLLASYNCKEVHLSSNHGRLDSHLPFIKEKHEWWWPLLEYCQAETRIFSEENLRIQQSKRKKHNVVLRQ
;
A
#
# COMPACT_ATOMS: atom_id res chain seq x y z
N MET A 1 0.04 8.31 -24.15
CA MET A 1 0.39 9.29 -23.13
C MET A 1 0.67 8.66 -21.74
N MET A 2 0.93 7.35 -21.66
CA MET A 2 1.26 6.66 -20.39
C MET A 2 2.76 6.30 -20.23
N GLU A 3 3.64 6.94 -21.01
CA GLU A 3 5.08 6.64 -21.00
C GLU A 3 5.83 7.18 -19.77
N ASN A 4 5.17 7.99 -18.91
CA ASN A 4 5.80 8.67 -17.77
C ASN A 4 5.06 8.48 -16.44
N LEU A 5 4.46 7.32 -16.21
CA LEU A 5 3.94 7.01 -14.88
C LEU A 5 5.12 6.85 -13.90
N ASN A 6 5.18 7.74 -12.91
CA ASN A 6 6.21 7.72 -11.86
C ASN A 6 5.80 6.71 -10.76
N ILE A 7 6.10 5.42 -10.99
CA ILE A 7 5.78 4.36 -10.05
C ILE A 7 6.89 4.26 -9.01
N GLN A 8 6.57 4.56 -7.78
CA GLN A 8 7.45 4.44 -6.63
C GLN A 8 7.56 2.99 -6.16
N THR A 9 8.61 2.68 -5.43
CA THR A 9 8.88 1.31 -4.96
C THR A 9 8.46 1.10 -3.52
N THR A 10 8.25 -0.17 -3.16
CA THR A 10 7.98 -0.58 -1.78
C THR A 10 8.89 -1.73 -1.36
N THR A 11 9.10 -1.90 -0.06
CA THR A 11 9.86 -3.05 0.44
C THR A 11 9.09 -4.38 0.32
N ALA A 12 7.80 -4.34 -0.02
CA ALA A 12 7.00 -5.51 -0.38
C ALA A 12 7.50 -6.21 -1.66
N MET A 13 8.25 -5.51 -2.53
CA MET A 13 8.87 -6.10 -3.73
C MET A 13 9.83 -7.26 -3.41
N PHE A 14 10.42 -7.26 -2.22
CA PHE A 14 11.34 -8.32 -1.76
C PHE A 14 10.94 -8.86 -0.38
N PRO A 15 9.77 -9.50 -0.26
CA PRO A 15 9.25 -9.96 1.02
C PRO A 15 10.19 -10.95 1.70
N GLY A 16 10.21 -10.93 3.04
CA GLY A 16 11.06 -11.79 3.84
C GLY A 16 12.53 -11.35 3.88
N LEU A 17 12.86 -10.14 3.45
CA LEU A 17 14.15 -9.52 3.71
C LEU A 17 14.00 -8.44 4.80
N PRO A 18 15.06 -8.18 5.60
CA PRO A 18 15.15 -6.94 6.38
C PRO A 18 15.12 -5.71 5.46
N PHE A 19 14.74 -4.55 5.99
CA PHE A 19 14.55 -3.32 5.21
C PHE A 19 15.78 -2.92 4.37
N LEU A 20 16.98 -2.87 4.94
CA LEU A 20 18.18 -2.49 4.19
C LEU A 20 18.51 -3.46 3.04
N PRO A 21 18.59 -4.79 3.24
CA PRO A 21 18.71 -5.75 2.14
C PRO A 21 17.62 -5.66 1.09
N ALA A 22 16.37 -5.37 1.48
CA ALA A 22 15.27 -5.17 0.53
C ALA A 22 15.54 -3.95 -0.36
N LEU A 23 15.94 -2.81 0.21
CA LEU A 23 16.28 -1.61 -0.55
C LEU A 23 17.46 -1.82 -1.50
N GLU A 24 18.47 -2.60 -1.13
CA GLU A 24 19.58 -2.94 -2.03
C GLU A 24 19.11 -3.71 -3.26
N GLN A 25 18.15 -4.63 -3.10
CA GLN A 25 17.56 -5.34 -4.23
C GLN A 25 16.69 -4.40 -5.08
N ILE A 26 15.89 -3.54 -4.46
CA ILE A 26 15.07 -2.54 -5.15
C ILE A 26 15.96 -1.63 -6.00
N SER A 27 17.03 -1.08 -5.43
CA SER A 27 17.98 -0.23 -6.16
C SER A 27 18.59 -0.90 -7.39
N ARG A 28 18.81 -2.23 -7.35
CA ARG A 28 19.27 -2.99 -8.53
C ARG A 28 18.18 -3.20 -9.56
N GLU A 29 16.94 -3.34 -9.14
CA GLU A 29 15.80 -3.53 -10.06
C GLU A 29 15.40 -2.21 -10.73
N THR A 30 15.45 -1.07 -10.06
CA THR A 30 15.16 0.23 -10.68
C THR A 30 16.15 0.59 -11.80
N GLN A 31 17.40 0.09 -11.72
CA GLN A 31 18.36 0.23 -12.81
C GLN A 31 17.98 -0.54 -14.09
N LYS A 32 17.12 -1.56 -13.97
CA LYS A 32 16.68 -2.42 -15.09
C LYS A 32 15.26 -2.06 -15.57
N ARG A 33 14.51 -1.40 -14.73
CA ARG A 33 13.10 -1.06 -14.92
C ARG A 33 12.92 0.44 -14.78
N PRO A 34 13.04 1.21 -15.89
CA PRO A 34 13.02 2.67 -15.85
C PRO A 34 11.69 3.27 -15.41
N GLU A 35 10.62 2.46 -15.41
CA GLU A 35 9.31 2.85 -14.88
C GLU A 35 9.24 2.87 -13.35
N LEU A 36 10.21 2.26 -12.66
CA LEU A 36 10.29 2.21 -11.20
C LEU A 36 11.25 3.25 -10.65
N HIS A 37 10.79 4.00 -9.67
CA HIS A 37 11.54 5.08 -9.03
C HIS A 37 11.75 4.84 -7.54
N MET A 38 12.81 5.42 -7.00
CA MET A 38 13.13 5.42 -5.57
C MET A 38 13.12 6.83 -4.96
N ASP A 39 12.41 7.77 -5.56
CA ASP A 39 12.22 9.10 -4.95
C ASP A 39 11.44 8.97 -3.65
N TRP A 40 10.48 8.03 -3.64
CA TRP A 40 9.80 7.52 -2.45
C TRP A 40 9.96 6.02 -2.35
N VAL A 41 10.14 5.52 -1.13
CA VAL A 41 10.08 4.10 -0.82
C VAL A 41 9.15 3.88 0.35
N GLN A 42 8.15 3.03 0.15
CA GLN A 42 7.24 2.65 1.23
C GLN A 42 7.80 1.43 1.99
N LEU A 43 7.87 1.56 3.31
CA LEU A 43 8.33 0.51 4.21
C LEU A 43 7.13 -0.36 4.60
N CYS A 44 7.13 -1.63 4.16
CA CYS A 44 5.98 -2.53 4.22
C CYS A 44 6.17 -3.65 5.25
N PRO A 45 5.06 -4.22 5.77
CA PRO A 45 5.08 -5.27 6.80
C PRO A 45 5.69 -6.59 6.32
N GLN A 46 5.82 -6.81 5.01
CA GLN A 46 6.47 -7.97 4.42
C GLN A 46 7.98 -8.01 4.69
N SER A 47 8.59 -6.90 5.12
CA SER A 47 9.98 -6.86 5.55
C SER A 47 10.13 -7.29 7.02
N PHE A 48 11.27 -7.91 7.34
CA PHE A 48 11.57 -8.26 8.72
C PHE A 48 12.07 -7.06 9.53
N GLY A 49 11.62 -6.99 10.77
CA GLY A 49 12.04 -6.00 11.74
C GLY A 49 10.93 -5.05 12.15
N CYS A 50 11.27 -4.17 13.05
CA CYS A 50 10.43 -3.08 13.53
C CYS A 50 11.06 -1.77 13.05
N VAL A 51 10.24 -0.86 12.52
CA VAL A 51 10.71 0.47 12.15
C VAL A 51 10.92 1.28 13.42
N ASN A 52 12.11 1.82 13.57
CA ASN A 52 12.51 2.67 14.68
C ASN A 52 13.50 3.74 14.20
N ASP A 53 13.88 4.64 15.08
CA ASP A 53 14.79 5.77 14.78
C ASP A 53 16.10 5.32 14.16
N GLY A 54 16.75 4.32 14.77
CA GLY A 54 18.04 3.83 14.29
C GLY A 54 17.97 3.30 12.85
N LEU A 55 16.90 2.57 12.53
CA LEU A 55 16.65 2.12 11.17
C LEU A 55 16.42 3.31 10.22
N LEU A 56 15.53 4.25 10.59
CA LEU A 56 15.20 5.39 9.72
C LEU A 56 16.41 6.30 9.47
N VAL A 57 17.24 6.53 10.50
CA VAL A 57 18.51 7.28 10.35
C VAL A 57 19.44 6.54 9.38
N SER A 58 19.66 5.25 9.57
CA SER A 58 20.52 4.44 8.70
C SER A 58 20.02 4.41 7.25
N LEU A 59 18.69 4.37 7.05
CA LEU A 59 18.08 4.43 5.72
C LEU A 59 18.36 5.78 5.05
N LYS A 60 18.17 6.89 5.76
CA LYS A 60 18.41 8.24 5.24
C LYS A 60 19.89 8.50 4.93
N GLU A 61 20.80 8.01 5.77
CA GLU A 61 22.24 8.10 5.52
C GLU A 61 22.65 7.34 4.26
N LYS A 62 22.12 6.13 4.07
CA LYS A 62 22.45 5.30 2.90
C LYS A 62 21.77 5.73 1.62
N TYR A 63 20.56 6.29 1.71
CA TYR A 63 19.74 6.74 0.59
C TYR A 63 19.29 8.19 0.79
N PRO A 64 20.21 9.17 0.74
CA PRO A 64 19.93 10.57 1.12
C PRO A 64 18.92 11.27 0.21
N ASN A 65 18.76 10.80 -1.02
CA ASN A 65 17.83 11.36 -1.99
C ASN A 65 16.46 10.65 -1.99
N THR A 66 16.30 9.58 -1.20
CA THR A 66 15.05 8.82 -1.08
C THR A 66 14.26 9.30 0.13
N LYS A 67 12.98 9.56 -0.08
CA LYS A 67 12.01 9.81 0.98
C LYS A 67 11.36 8.49 1.39
N PHE A 68 11.14 8.30 2.68
CA PHE A 68 10.54 7.08 3.21
C PHE A 68 9.14 7.34 3.72
N GLN A 69 8.25 6.39 3.48
CA GLN A 69 6.88 6.40 3.96
C GLN A 69 6.58 5.07 4.66
N LEU A 70 5.80 5.11 5.72
CA LEU A 70 5.35 3.91 6.41
C LEU A 70 4.08 3.38 5.74
N HIS A 71 4.02 2.07 5.50
CA HIS A 71 2.83 1.39 5.00
C HIS A 71 1.97 0.88 6.15
N SER A 72 0.69 0.69 5.88
CA SER A 72 -0.24 -0.06 6.71
C SER A 72 0.40 -1.34 7.26
N ASN A 73 0.11 -1.64 8.52
CA ASN A 73 0.59 -2.85 9.21
C ASN A 73 2.12 -2.97 9.39
N VAL A 74 2.92 -1.99 8.99
CA VAL A 74 4.36 -2.02 9.31
C VAL A 74 4.54 -1.98 10.83
N ARG A 75 5.45 -2.82 11.33
CA ARG A 75 5.71 -2.88 12.77
C ARG A 75 6.47 -1.66 13.23
N ILE A 76 5.84 -0.81 14.04
CA ILE A 76 6.44 0.38 14.66
C ILE A 76 6.60 0.21 16.18
N ILE A 77 5.83 -0.70 16.80
CA ILE A 77 5.95 -1.04 18.21
C ILE A 77 6.12 -2.56 18.32
N HIS A 78 7.21 -2.96 18.97
CA HIS A 78 7.55 -4.39 19.10
C HIS A 78 6.50 -5.15 19.91
N GLY A 79 6.05 -6.31 19.36
CA GLY A 79 5.09 -7.21 20.02
C GLY A 79 3.68 -6.65 20.13
N LYS A 80 3.33 -5.65 19.34
CA LYS A 80 2.01 -5.04 19.30
C LYS A 80 1.40 -5.11 17.89
N GLU A 81 0.09 -5.30 17.86
CA GLU A 81 -0.67 -5.28 16.61
C GLU A 81 -0.79 -3.86 16.07
N PRO A 82 -0.80 -3.71 14.75
CA PRO A 82 -1.04 -2.41 14.11
C PRO A 82 -2.48 -1.93 14.34
N VAL A 83 -2.68 -0.63 14.12
CA VAL A 83 -4.00 0.02 14.20
C VAL A 83 -4.68 -0.01 12.83
N HIS A 84 -5.98 -0.31 12.83
CA HIS A 84 -6.87 -0.23 11.68
C HIS A 84 -7.87 0.92 11.83
N GLY A 85 -8.62 1.23 10.79
CA GLY A 85 -9.70 2.22 10.84
C GLY A 85 -10.78 1.90 11.87
N SER A 86 -11.03 0.59 12.12
CA SER A 86 -11.94 0.10 13.17
C SER A 86 -11.34 0.04 14.57
N SER A 87 -10.05 0.30 14.75
CA SER A 87 -9.42 0.22 16.07
C SER A 87 -9.87 1.34 17.00
N SER A 88 -10.02 1.02 18.29
CA SER A 88 -10.46 1.98 19.30
C SER A 88 -9.73 1.79 20.62
N GLY A 89 -9.87 2.79 21.53
CA GLY A 89 -9.30 2.73 22.87
C GLY A 89 -7.89 3.30 22.99
N LYS A 90 -7.35 3.27 24.21
CA LYS A 90 -6.06 3.91 24.57
C LYS A 90 -4.86 3.41 23.76
N TRP A 91 -4.95 2.21 23.19
CA TRP A 91 -3.87 1.68 22.35
C TRP A 91 -3.71 2.49 21.06
N VAL A 92 -4.81 2.97 20.47
CA VAL A 92 -4.78 3.81 19.27
C VAL A 92 -3.97 5.09 19.53
N ASP A 93 -4.20 5.75 20.67
CA ASP A 93 -3.48 6.97 21.02
C ASP A 93 -1.96 6.73 21.12
N VAL A 94 -1.56 5.62 21.77
CA VAL A 94 -0.14 5.25 21.90
C VAL A 94 0.47 4.96 20.53
N TYR A 95 -0.24 4.24 19.67
CA TYR A 95 0.22 3.90 18.34
C TYR A 95 0.36 5.16 17.47
N LEU A 96 -0.62 6.04 17.48
CA LEU A 96 -0.60 7.29 16.71
C LEU A 96 0.51 8.24 17.17
N GLN A 97 0.78 8.34 18.48
CA GLN A 97 1.90 9.13 18.97
C GLN A 97 3.25 8.62 18.44
N GLU A 98 3.44 7.29 18.46
CA GLU A 98 4.66 6.69 17.90
C GLU A 98 4.74 6.87 16.38
N LEU A 99 3.64 6.70 15.67
CA LEU A 99 3.55 6.94 14.23
C LEU A 99 3.92 8.39 13.89
N ILE A 100 3.36 9.38 14.59
CA ILE A 100 3.68 10.80 14.39
C ILE A 100 5.16 11.06 14.63
N ARG A 101 5.71 10.46 15.66
CA ARG A 101 7.14 10.60 15.98
C ARG A 101 8.04 10.08 14.87
N LEU A 102 7.73 8.89 14.31
CA LEU A 102 8.49 8.29 13.21
C LEU A 102 8.28 9.04 11.88
N THR A 103 7.07 9.53 11.63
CA THR A 103 6.78 10.31 10.42
C THR A 103 7.50 11.67 10.40
N LYS A 104 7.76 12.26 11.56
CA LYS A 104 8.64 13.44 11.64
C LYS A 104 10.08 13.14 11.19
N ILE A 105 10.59 11.95 11.47
CA ILE A 105 11.92 11.53 11.00
C ILE A 105 11.89 11.28 9.48
N THR A 106 10.87 10.61 8.96
CA THR A 106 10.75 10.35 7.51
C THR A 106 10.45 11.62 6.71
N GLY A 107 9.78 12.59 7.30
CA GLY A 107 9.26 13.78 6.64
C GLY A 107 8.04 13.51 5.76
N CYS A 108 7.38 12.35 5.94
CA CYS A 108 6.16 11.98 5.21
C CYS A 108 4.92 12.22 6.07
N GLY A 109 4.03 13.10 5.62
CA GLY A 109 2.79 13.43 6.33
C GLY A 109 1.59 12.54 5.96
N ILE A 110 1.78 11.38 5.31
CA ILE A 110 0.71 10.46 4.92
C ILE A 110 1.03 9.07 5.47
N TYR A 111 0.00 8.41 6.01
CA TYR A 111 0.03 7.03 6.44
C TYR A 111 -1.28 6.34 6.06
N SER A 112 -1.22 5.26 5.28
CA SER A 112 -2.38 4.43 4.98
C SER A 112 -2.61 3.42 6.11
N ILE A 113 -3.88 3.14 6.42
CA ILE A 113 -4.29 2.07 7.34
C ILE A 113 -5.42 1.25 6.70
N HIS A 114 -5.47 -0.05 6.96
CA HIS A 114 -6.58 -0.87 6.54
C HIS A 114 -7.90 -0.42 7.16
N SER A 115 -9.01 -0.61 6.47
CA SER A 115 -10.33 -0.22 6.97
C SER A 115 -10.71 -0.88 8.31
N GLY A 116 -10.21 -2.09 8.55
CA GLY A 116 -10.61 -2.92 9.69
C GLY A 116 -11.83 -3.76 9.37
N TYR A 117 -12.59 -4.19 10.39
CA TYR A 117 -13.53 -5.30 10.27
C TYR A 117 -14.90 -5.00 10.86
N GLU A 118 -15.95 -5.63 10.29
CA GLU A 118 -17.36 -5.40 10.67
C GLU A 118 -17.70 -5.91 12.09
N ASP A 119 -16.95 -6.88 12.61
CA ASP A 119 -17.11 -7.37 13.99
C ASP A 119 -16.53 -6.41 15.04
N GLU A 120 -15.78 -5.38 14.63
CA GLU A 120 -15.22 -4.37 15.53
C GLU A 120 -16.07 -3.09 15.59
N MET A 121 -16.58 -2.62 14.45
CA MET A 121 -17.46 -1.45 14.38
C MET A 121 -18.21 -1.36 13.05
N SER A 122 -19.19 -0.46 12.97
CA SER A 122 -19.89 -0.19 11.71
C SER A 122 -19.01 0.63 10.75
N LEU A 123 -19.31 0.58 9.45
CA LEU A 123 -18.62 1.37 8.43
C LEU A 123 -18.72 2.89 8.72
N GLN A 124 -19.87 3.37 9.19
CA GLN A 124 -20.08 4.79 9.49
C GLN A 124 -19.32 5.23 10.75
N ASP A 125 -19.22 4.35 11.74
CA ASP A 125 -18.40 4.62 12.93
C ASP A 125 -16.91 4.64 12.57
N MET A 126 -16.46 3.76 11.67
CA MET A 126 -15.09 3.77 11.15
C MET A 126 -14.78 5.10 10.44
N PHE A 127 -15.66 5.60 9.56
CA PHE A 127 -15.47 6.91 8.95
C PHE A 127 -15.36 8.04 10.00
N SER A 128 -16.19 8.00 11.03
CA SER A 128 -16.15 8.97 12.13
C SER A 128 -14.86 8.87 12.94
N ASN A 129 -14.40 7.63 13.20
CA ASN A 129 -13.15 7.35 13.88
C ASN A 129 -11.93 7.89 13.09
N VAL A 130 -11.91 7.68 11.77
CA VAL A 130 -10.83 8.18 10.90
C VAL A 130 -10.83 9.72 10.83
N ARG A 131 -11.99 10.36 10.77
CA ARG A 131 -12.05 11.84 10.89
C ARG A 131 -11.45 12.32 12.21
N LYS A 132 -11.76 11.62 13.31
CA LYS A 132 -11.17 11.93 14.61
C LYS A 132 -9.65 11.73 14.60
N MET A 133 -9.14 10.59 14.08
CA MET A 133 -7.70 10.36 13.95
C MET A 133 -7.02 11.49 13.16
N ASN A 134 -7.62 11.93 12.05
CA ASN A 134 -7.09 13.03 11.23
C ASN A 134 -7.16 14.39 11.94
N SER A 135 -8.13 14.62 12.83
CA SER A 135 -8.20 15.86 13.62
C SER A 135 -7.18 15.88 14.76
N ASP A 136 -6.83 14.72 15.28
CA ASP A 136 -5.95 14.57 16.44
C ASP A 136 -4.47 14.44 16.05
N CYS A 137 -4.16 14.35 14.74
CA CYS A 137 -2.81 14.11 14.22
C CYS A 137 -2.36 15.16 13.21
N ASP A 138 -1.08 15.54 13.25
CA ASP A 138 -0.43 16.39 12.23
C ASP A 138 -0.08 15.63 10.93
N ILE A 139 -0.64 14.43 10.74
CA ILE A 139 -0.44 13.58 9.57
C ILE A 139 -1.79 13.18 8.96
N THR A 140 -1.81 12.89 7.68
CA THR A 140 -2.98 12.38 6.99
C THR A 140 -3.08 10.86 7.17
N ILE A 141 -4.13 10.38 7.82
CA ILE A 141 -4.49 8.96 7.90
C ILE A 141 -5.43 8.65 6.75
N ALA A 142 -4.99 7.80 5.82
CA ALA A 142 -5.75 7.39 4.65
C ALA A 142 -6.26 5.95 4.81
N ILE A 143 -7.55 5.71 4.55
CA ILE A 143 -8.14 4.37 4.65
C ILE A 143 -7.83 3.57 3.39
N GLU A 144 -7.20 2.44 3.56
CA GLU A 144 -7.04 1.46 2.50
C GLU A 144 -8.22 0.48 2.51
N GLY A 145 -8.94 0.44 1.38
CA GLY A 145 -10.00 -0.54 1.15
C GLY A 145 -9.39 -1.92 0.90
N LEU A 146 -10.08 -2.94 1.39
CA LEU A 146 -9.68 -4.35 1.26
C LEU A 146 -10.55 -5.05 0.20
N TYR A 147 -10.69 -6.36 0.34
CA TYR A 147 -11.47 -7.24 -0.53
C TYR A 147 -12.20 -8.30 0.32
N PRO A 148 -13.13 -9.10 -0.25
CA PRO A 148 -13.78 -10.17 0.50
C PRO A 148 -12.78 -11.24 0.96
N GLU A 149 -12.52 -11.30 2.26
CA GLU A 149 -11.65 -12.30 2.89
C GLU A 149 -12.45 -13.53 3.33
N ARG A 150 -11.77 -14.68 3.46
CA ARG A 150 -12.47 -15.93 3.83
C ARG A 150 -12.86 -16.01 5.29
N ASN A 151 -12.08 -15.39 6.16
CA ASN A 151 -12.14 -15.63 7.60
C ASN A 151 -12.73 -14.46 8.39
N ARG A 152 -12.80 -13.29 7.79
CA ARG A 152 -13.26 -12.07 8.45
C ARG A 152 -13.78 -11.05 7.43
N GLU A 153 -14.85 -10.37 7.77
CA GLU A 153 -15.50 -9.40 6.90
C GLU A 153 -14.89 -8.01 7.08
N ALA A 154 -14.11 -7.55 6.07
CA ALA A 154 -13.55 -6.21 6.08
C ALA A 154 -14.65 -5.14 5.88
N LEU A 155 -14.44 -3.94 6.43
CA LEU A 155 -15.41 -2.83 6.35
C LEU A 155 -15.53 -2.21 4.96
N VAL A 156 -14.46 -2.25 4.16
CA VAL A 156 -14.48 -1.79 2.76
C VAL A 156 -13.97 -2.93 1.88
N ARG A 157 -14.88 -3.73 1.29
CA ARG A 157 -14.55 -4.96 0.56
C ARG A 157 -15.39 -5.22 -0.69
N ASN A 158 -16.39 -4.37 -0.97
CA ASN A 158 -17.28 -4.50 -2.12
C ASN A 158 -17.55 -3.13 -2.74
N TRP A 159 -18.14 -3.10 -3.95
CA TRP A 159 -18.33 -1.84 -4.67
C TRP A 159 -19.20 -0.83 -3.95
N ASP A 160 -20.21 -1.27 -3.22
CA ASP A 160 -21.12 -0.36 -2.52
C ASP A 160 -20.39 0.32 -1.33
N GLN A 161 -19.50 -0.41 -0.66
CA GLN A 161 -18.66 0.15 0.40
C GLN A 161 -17.55 1.07 -0.16
N TYR A 162 -16.98 0.76 -1.32
CA TYR A 162 -16.07 1.67 -2.02
C TYR A 162 -16.78 2.95 -2.50
N GLN A 163 -18.07 2.86 -2.91
CA GLN A 163 -18.85 4.06 -3.19
C GLN A 163 -19.08 4.89 -1.91
N GLN A 164 -19.41 4.24 -0.79
CA GLN A 164 -19.55 4.93 0.50
C GLN A 164 -18.24 5.56 0.98
N LEU A 165 -17.09 4.91 0.74
CA LEU A 165 -15.76 5.48 1.02
C LEU A 165 -15.51 6.76 0.21
N LEU A 166 -15.84 6.74 -1.09
CA LEU A 166 -15.74 7.93 -1.94
C LEU A 166 -16.64 9.07 -1.43
N ASP A 167 -17.87 8.74 -1.00
CA ASP A 167 -18.86 9.72 -0.55
C ASP A 167 -18.59 10.24 0.88
N ALA A 168 -17.77 9.51 1.64
CA ALA A 168 -17.44 9.88 3.04
C ALA A 168 -16.55 11.12 3.18
N ASP A 169 -15.93 11.57 2.09
CA ASP A 169 -15.01 12.72 2.05
C ASP A 169 -13.89 12.66 3.09
N ILE A 170 -13.25 11.48 3.17
CA ILE A 170 -12.05 11.21 3.99
C ILE A 170 -10.88 10.80 3.13
N PRO A 171 -9.62 10.99 3.56
CA PRO A 171 -8.47 10.49 2.84
C PRO A 171 -8.48 8.96 2.73
N TYR A 172 -8.07 8.43 1.56
CA TYR A 172 -7.99 6.99 1.33
C TYR A 172 -6.82 6.61 0.42
N ALA A 173 -6.48 5.32 0.46
CA ALA A 173 -5.58 4.63 -0.44
C ALA A 173 -6.37 3.59 -1.25
N ILE A 174 -6.00 3.38 -2.50
CA ILE A 174 -6.59 2.38 -3.39
C ILE A 174 -5.55 1.34 -3.76
N ASP A 175 -5.76 0.10 -3.35
CA ASP A 175 -5.03 -1.04 -3.90
C ASP A 175 -5.82 -1.62 -5.09
N LEU A 176 -5.22 -1.53 -6.27
CA LEU A 176 -5.84 -2.01 -7.51
C LEU A 176 -5.85 -3.54 -7.60
N SER A 177 -5.00 -4.23 -6.85
CA SER A 177 -5.06 -5.69 -6.71
C SER A 177 -6.26 -6.12 -5.88
N HIS A 178 -6.61 -5.37 -4.83
CA HIS A 178 -7.84 -5.58 -4.05
C HIS A 178 -9.07 -5.35 -4.93
N LEU A 179 -9.10 -4.25 -5.70
CA LEU A 179 -10.21 -3.99 -6.63
C LEU A 179 -10.33 -5.06 -7.72
N ASN A 180 -9.23 -5.70 -8.12
CA ASN A 180 -9.29 -6.83 -9.06
C ASN A 180 -10.02 -8.03 -8.46
N ILE A 181 -9.88 -8.29 -7.16
CA ILE A 181 -10.62 -9.36 -6.46
C ILE A 181 -12.10 -9.00 -6.38
N VAL A 182 -12.42 -7.75 -6.01
CA VAL A 182 -13.81 -7.25 -5.98
C VAL A 182 -14.45 -7.34 -7.37
N ALA A 183 -13.74 -6.87 -8.41
CA ALA A 183 -14.21 -6.92 -9.79
C ALA A 183 -14.44 -8.35 -10.29
N LYS A 184 -13.64 -9.31 -9.83
CA LYS A 184 -13.81 -10.71 -10.18
C LYS A 184 -15.07 -11.32 -9.52
N ALA A 185 -15.42 -10.86 -8.33
CA ALA A 185 -16.60 -11.32 -7.60
C ALA A 185 -17.91 -10.66 -8.09
N GLU A 186 -17.88 -9.35 -8.39
CA GLU A 186 -19.08 -8.52 -8.59
C GLU A 186 -19.17 -7.87 -9.99
N GLY A 187 -18.18 -8.08 -10.85
CA GLY A 187 -18.04 -7.37 -12.13
C GLY A 187 -17.30 -6.04 -11.98
N HIS A 188 -16.85 -5.51 -13.12
CA HIS A 188 -16.07 -4.26 -13.15
C HIS A 188 -16.97 -3.03 -13.04
N ARG A 189 -16.60 -2.08 -12.18
CA ARG A 189 -17.24 -0.75 -12.10
C ARG A 189 -16.24 0.34 -12.50
N PHE A 190 -15.87 0.38 -13.77
CA PHE A 190 -14.85 1.30 -14.32
C PHE A 190 -15.07 2.76 -13.91
N TYR A 191 -16.30 3.26 -14.01
CA TYR A 191 -16.63 4.63 -13.67
C TYR A 191 -16.44 4.95 -12.19
N LEU A 192 -16.74 4.01 -11.30
CA LEU A 192 -16.47 4.18 -9.87
C LEU A 192 -14.96 4.24 -9.60
N VAL A 193 -14.19 3.33 -10.20
CA VAL A 193 -12.72 3.32 -10.03
C VAL A 193 -12.10 4.60 -10.60
N GLN A 194 -12.57 5.07 -11.75
CA GLN A 194 -12.16 6.37 -12.29
C GLN A 194 -12.40 7.51 -11.29
N LYS A 195 -13.58 7.57 -10.67
CA LYS A 195 -13.90 8.59 -9.66
C LYS A 195 -13.02 8.48 -8.42
N LEU A 196 -12.78 7.25 -7.95
CA LEU A 196 -11.90 7.01 -6.81
C LEU A 196 -10.49 7.53 -7.09
N LEU A 197 -9.92 7.23 -8.27
CA LEU A 197 -8.58 7.68 -8.64
C LEU A 197 -8.50 9.19 -8.91
N ALA A 198 -9.58 9.77 -9.44
CA ALA A 198 -9.64 11.21 -9.73
C ALA A 198 -9.89 12.10 -8.49
N SER A 199 -10.23 11.53 -7.36
CA SER A 199 -10.52 12.28 -6.14
C SER A 199 -9.25 12.82 -5.49
N TYR A 200 -9.29 14.05 -4.99
CA TYR A 200 -8.22 14.62 -4.15
C TYR A 200 -8.04 13.88 -2.82
N ASN A 201 -9.02 13.07 -2.40
CA ASN A 201 -8.90 12.21 -1.22
C ASN A 201 -8.12 10.92 -1.48
N CYS A 202 -7.88 10.54 -2.74
CA CYS A 202 -6.99 9.45 -3.11
C CYS A 202 -5.53 9.86 -2.89
N LYS A 203 -4.94 9.46 -1.79
CA LYS A 203 -3.56 9.83 -1.43
C LYS A 203 -2.53 8.88 -1.98
N GLU A 204 -2.89 7.60 -2.11
CA GLU A 204 -2.01 6.52 -2.54
C GLU A 204 -2.75 5.55 -3.45
N VAL A 205 -1.99 4.99 -4.39
CA VAL A 205 -2.42 3.86 -5.22
C VAL A 205 -1.37 2.78 -5.16
N HIS A 206 -1.76 1.57 -4.77
CA HIS A 206 -0.91 0.39 -4.73
C HIS A 206 -1.14 -0.47 -5.96
N LEU A 207 -0.05 -0.94 -6.55
CA LEU A 207 -0.03 -1.72 -7.79
C LEU A 207 0.58 -3.09 -7.55
N SER A 208 -0.20 -4.11 -7.73
CA SER A 208 0.27 -5.47 -7.95
C SER A 208 -0.76 -6.24 -8.79
N SER A 209 -0.40 -7.43 -9.29
CA SER A 209 -1.34 -8.29 -9.99
C SER A 209 -1.77 -9.46 -9.11
N ASN A 210 -2.92 -10.06 -9.44
CA ASN A 210 -3.39 -11.31 -8.85
C ASN A 210 -4.36 -12.02 -9.80
N HIS A 211 -4.83 -13.20 -9.41
CA HIS A 211 -5.79 -13.99 -10.18
C HIS A 211 -7.27 -13.72 -9.79
N GLY A 212 -7.55 -12.64 -9.07
CA GLY A 212 -8.90 -12.24 -8.65
C GLY A 212 -9.51 -13.11 -7.54
N ARG A 213 -8.67 -13.75 -6.70
CA ARG A 213 -9.13 -14.58 -5.58
C ARG A 213 -8.42 -14.31 -4.26
N LEU A 214 -7.16 -13.97 -4.34
CA LEU A 214 -6.28 -13.70 -3.20
C LEU A 214 -5.33 -12.57 -3.59
N ASP A 215 -4.99 -11.76 -2.64
CA ASP A 215 -3.94 -10.77 -2.80
C ASP A 215 -2.58 -11.46 -2.77
N SER A 216 -2.07 -11.74 -3.96
CA SER A 216 -0.87 -12.55 -4.16
C SER A 216 0.35 -11.73 -4.59
N HIS A 217 0.19 -10.41 -4.69
CA HIS A 217 1.24 -9.48 -5.09
C HIS A 217 2.06 -9.96 -6.29
N LEU A 218 1.39 -10.53 -7.31
CA LEU A 218 2.09 -10.97 -8.52
C LEU A 218 2.66 -9.76 -9.25
N PRO A 219 3.81 -9.93 -9.93
CA PRO A 219 4.31 -8.90 -10.80
C PRO A 219 3.30 -8.57 -11.90
N PHE A 220 3.02 -7.29 -12.11
CA PHE A 220 2.29 -6.85 -13.27
C PHE A 220 3.21 -6.88 -14.49
N ILE A 221 2.68 -7.35 -15.61
CA ILE A 221 3.42 -7.45 -16.87
C ILE A 221 2.98 -6.28 -17.74
N LYS A 222 3.92 -5.40 -18.10
CA LYS A 222 3.65 -4.18 -18.86
C LYS A 222 2.88 -4.45 -20.18
N GLU A 223 3.11 -5.61 -20.80
CA GLU A 223 2.45 -6.03 -22.04
C GLU A 223 1.06 -6.67 -21.83
N LYS A 224 0.78 -7.14 -20.62
CA LYS A 224 -0.54 -7.61 -20.22
C LYS A 224 -1.20 -6.53 -19.39
N HIS A 225 -1.86 -5.62 -20.08
CA HIS A 225 -2.56 -4.53 -19.43
C HIS A 225 -3.64 -5.10 -18.50
N GLU A 226 -3.39 -5.00 -17.20
CA GLU A 226 -4.43 -5.16 -16.22
C GLU A 226 -5.59 -4.22 -16.58
N TRP A 227 -6.83 -4.61 -16.34
CA TRP A 227 -8.00 -3.83 -16.72
C TRP A 227 -8.02 -2.41 -16.12
N TRP A 228 -7.37 -2.25 -14.98
CA TRP A 228 -7.24 -0.97 -14.28
C TRP A 228 -6.09 -0.09 -14.80
N TRP A 229 -5.18 -0.65 -15.60
CA TRP A 229 -4.00 0.11 -16.06
C TRP A 229 -4.35 1.42 -16.78
N PRO A 230 -5.32 1.46 -17.73
CA PRO A 230 -5.70 2.71 -18.37
C PRO A 230 -6.29 3.74 -17.41
N LEU A 231 -6.84 3.30 -16.27
CA LEU A 231 -7.47 4.20 -15.31
C LEU A 231 -6.46 5.00 -14.47
N LEU A 232 -5.18 4.62 -14.48
CA LEU A 232 -4.12 5.37 -13.79
C LEU A 232 -3.94 6.79 -14.32
N GLU A 233 -4.39 7.08 -15.55
CA GLU A 233 -4.37 8.43 -16.11
C GLU A 233 -5.26 9.43 -15.35
N TYR A 234 -6.22 8.94 -14.56
CA TYR A 234 -7.12 9.77 -13.75
C TYR A 234 -6.54 10.12 -12.38
N CYS A 235 -5.42 9.51 -11.97
CA CYS A 235 -4.77 9.86 -10.70
C CYS A 235 -4.38 11.35 -10.67
N GLN A 236 -4.60 11.99 -9.53
CA GLN A 236 -4.12 13.36 -9.31
C GLN A 236 -2.59 13.39 -9.30
N ALA A 237 -2.01 14.54 -9.61
CA ALA A 237 -0.54 14.70 -9.65
C ALA A 237 0.12 14.46 -8.29
N GLU A 238 -0.61 14.71 -7.20
CA GLU A 238 -0.16 14.52 -5.83
C GLU A 238 -0.35 13.10 -5.31
N THR A 239 -1.14 12.26 -6.02
CA THR A 239 -1.36 10.86 -5.65
C THR A 239 -0.08 10.07 -5.86
N ARG A 240 0.39 9.40 -4.81
CA ARG A 240 1.57 8.53 -4.92
C ARG A 240 1.17 7.16 -5.40
N ILE A 241 1.89 6.67 -6.41
CA ILE A 241 1.67 5.34 -6.97
C ILE A 241 2.84 4.44 -6.56
N PHE A 242 2.55 3.36 -5.85
CA PHE A 242 3.54 2.43 -5.33
C PHE A 242 3.40 1.04 -5.95
N SER A 243 4.52 0.41 -6.28
CA SER A 243 4.56 -1.00 -6.70
C SER A 243 4.71 -1.91 -5.49
N GLU A 244 3.76 -2.82 -5.29
CA GLU A 244 3.81 -3.88 -4.27
C GLU A 244 4.05 -5.27 -4.85
N GLU A 245 4.45 -5.34 -6.12
CA GLU A 245 4.73 -6.60 -6.78
C GLU A 245 5.84 -7.42 -6.11
N ASN A 246 5.64 -8.72 -5.92
CA ASN A 246 6.64 -9.63 -5.37
C ASN A 246 7.60 -10.14 -6.44
N LEU A 247 8.76 -9.52 -6.58
CA LEU A 247 9.77 -9.87 -7.58
C LEU A 247 10.55 -11.15 -7.24
N ARG A 248 10.50 -11.66 -6.02
CA ARG A 248 11.13 -12.94 -5.66
C ARG A 248 10.48 -14.12 -6.37
N ILE A 249 9.20 -14.04 -6.70
CA ILE A 249 8.50 -15.07 -7.49
C ILE A 249 9.13 -15.21 -8.89
N GLN A 250 9.50 -14.12 -9.53
CA GLN A 250 10.16 -14.16 -10.84
C GLN A 250 11.57 -14.73 -10.76
N GLN A 251 12.34 -14.34 -9.75
CA GLN A 251 13.71 -14.84 -9.57
C GLN A 251 13.74 -16.35 -9.33
N SER A 252 12.78 -16.91 -8.61
CA SER A 252 12.68 -18.36 -8.38
C SER A 252 12.35 -19.13 -9.66
N LYS A 253 11.48 -18.59 -10.53
CA LYS A 253 11.15 -19.19 -11.83
C LYS A 253 12.34 -19.16 -12.79
N ARG A 254 13.09 -18.05 -12.85
CA ARG A 254 14.30 -17.93 -13.69
C ARG A 254 15.41 -18.89 -13.26
N LYS A 255 15.63 -19.09 -11.95
CA LYS A 255 16.60 -20.06 -11.44
C LYS A 255 16.25 -21.49 -11.82
N LYS A 256 14.97 -21.89 -11.72
CA LYS A 256 14.52 -23.22 -12.14
C LYS A 256 14.71 -23.45 -13.65
N HIS A 257 14.43 -22.46 -14.47
CA HIS A 257 14.60 -22.57 -15.94
C HIS A 257 16.06 -22.73 -16.35
N ASN A 258 16.96 -21.97 -15.71
CA ASN A 258 18.40 -22.04 -15.98
C ASN A 258 19.06 -23.35 -15.48
N VAL A 259 18.46 -24.07 -14.53
CA VAL A 259 18.93 -25.40 -14.08
C VAL A 259 18.52 -26.47 -15.10
N VAL A 260 17.31 -26.34 -15.67
CA VAL A 260 16.82 -27.30 -16.70
C VAL A 260 17.59 -27.18 -18.02
N LEU A 261 18.10 -26.00 -18.36
CA LEU A 261 18.90 -25.78 -19.60
C LEU A 261 20.38 -26.16 -19.46
N ARG A 262 20.84 -26.58 -18.27
CA ARG A 262 22.22 -27.04 -18.02
C ARG A 262 22.32 -28.52 -17.75
N GLN A 263 21.25 -29.28 -17.89
CA GLN A 263 21.19 -30.74 -17.93
C GLN A 263 20.95 -31.21 -19.38
#